data_c60f954333352a27529a1746f16aa7c6
#
_entry.id   c60f954333352a27529a1746f16aa7c6
#
_cell.length_a   1.000
_cell.length_b   1.000
_cell.length_c   1.000
_cell.angle_alpha   90.00
_cell.angle_beta   90.00
_cell.angle_gamma   90.00
#
_symmetry.space_group_name_H-M   'P 1'
#
loop_
_entity.id
_entity.type
_entity.pdbx_description
1 polymer ?
#
loop_
_entity_poly.entity_id
_entity_poly.type
_entity_poly.pdbx_seq_one_letter_code
_entity_poly.pdbx_strand_id
1 'polypeptide(L)'
;MQVSGKTILLTGGTDGIGRELAGQLKAKGATVIVTGRTPERIEAAKSAGYEVIAADLSSKAGVDAILAAVKDRDIDILINNAGLGSDHDFREAMPDLADNDRCIAANLNAPIHLITGLMPVLRARPEAMIVNVTSGLAIAPRSGGPIYCATKAGLRSYTMALRHQLRDTAIHVLEVLPPVVETKLTAGRGGKSKMPAPECAAQIVDAIETNAKEANVGMTKLLRIVESISPALARKIMINY
;
A
#
# COMPACT_ATOMS: atom_id res chain seq x y z
N MET A 1 -5.02 -13.72 11.22
CA MET A 1 -5.17 -14.65 10.04
C MET A 1 -3.85 -15.36 9.80
N GLN A 2 -3.82 -16.67 9.71
CA GLN A 2 -2.61 -17.36 9.24
C GLN A 2 -2.48 -17.22 7.74
N VAL A 3 -1.28 -16.87 7.25
CA VAL A 3 -1.04 -16.66 5.82
C VAL A 3 -0.70 -17.93 5.04
N SER A 4 -0.31 -19.01 5.74
CA SER A 4 -0.03 -20.32 5.12
C SER A 4 -1.26 -20.86 4.38
N GLY A 5 -1.08 -21.28 3.13
CA GLY A 5 -2.16 -21.76 2.25
C GLY A 5 -3.08 -20.68 1.68
N LYS A 6 -2.90 -19.41 2.02
CA LYS A 6 -3.70 -18.30 1.47
C LYS A 6 -3.18 -17.86 0.10
N THR A 7 -4.10 -17.45 -0.77
CA THR A 7 -3.79 -16.79 -2.04
C THR A 7 -3.86 -15.28 -1.86
N ILE A 8 -2.75 -14.60 -2.14
CA ILE A 8 -2.56 -13.18 -1.89
C ILE A 8 -2.32 -12.44 -3.22
N LEU A 9 -3.14 -11.45 -3.51
CA LEU A 9 -2.87 -10.48 -4.57
C LEU A 9 -2.17 -9.26 -3.97
N LEU A 10 -0.89 -9.06 -4.34
CA LEU A 10 -0.05 -7.97 -3.84
C LEU A 10 0.30 -7.00 -4.96
N THR A 11 -0.21 -5.78 -4.88
CA THR A 11 0.14 -4.74 -5.86
C THR A 11 1.53 -4.14 -5.58
N GLY A 12 2.30 -3.92 -6.66
CA GLY A 12 3.67 -3.39 -6.54
C GLY A 12 4.66 -4.34 -5.86
N GLY A 13 4.45 -5.66 -6.02
CA GLY A 13 5.28 -6.70 -5.41
C GLY A 13 6.64 -6.93 -6.08
N THR A 14 7.00 -6.14 -7.10
CA THR A 14 8.25 -6.31 -7.84
C THR A 14 9.40 -5.40 -7.35
N ASP A 15 9.15 -4.51 -6.38
CA ASP A 15 10.18 -3.59 -5.85
C ASP A 15 9.88 -3.15 -4.40
N GLY A 16 10.88 -2.58 -3.71
CA GLY A 16 10.77 -1.94 -2.41
C GLY A 16 10.09 -2.81 -1.34
N ILE A 17 9.19 -2.20 -0.58
CA ILE A 17 8.42 -2.89 0.49
C ILE A 17 7.67 -4.11 -0.07
N GLY A 18 7.05 -3.96 -1.26
CA GLY A 18 6.25 -5.03 -1.86
C GLY A 18 7.08 -6.27 -2.19
N ARG A 19 8.31 -6.12 -2.68
CA ARG A 19 9.21 -7.25 -2.97
C ARG A 19 9.56 -8.01 -1.69
N GLU A 20 9.94 -7.29 -0.64
CA GLU A 20 10.29 -7.92 0.64
C GLU A 20 9.08 -8.60 1.29
N LEU A 21 7.92 -7.95 1.19
CA LEU A 21 6.65 -8.50 1.68
C LEU A 21 6.26 -9.78 0.92
N ALA A 22 6.39 -9.78 -0.42
CA ALA A 22 6.15 -10.97 -1.23
C ALA A 22 7.05 -12.15 -0.80
N GLY A 23 8.35 -11.89 -0.57
CA GLY A 23 9.30 -12.88 -0.11
C GLY A 23 8.93 -13.48 1.25
N GLN A 24 8.61 -12.64 2.22
CA GLN A 24 8.26 -13.09 3.56
C GLN A 24 6.93 -13.85 3.60
N LEU A 25 5.91 -13.41 2.85
CA LEU A 25 4.64 -14.12 2.74
C LEU A 25 4.80 -15.49 2.07
N LYS A 26 5.57 -15.56 0.98
CA LYS A 26 5.89 -16.82 0.29
C LYS A 26 6.64 -17.79 1.20
N ALA A 27 7.62 -17.30 1.97
CA ALA A 27 8.37 -18.11 2.94
C ALA A 27 7.49 -18.67 4.05
N LYS A 28 6.36 -18.04 4.35
CA LYS A 28 5.34 -18.52 5.29
C LYS A 28 4.28 -19.44 4.65
N GLY A 29 4.47 -19.84 3.40
CA GLY A 29 3.59 -20.79 2.71
C GLY A 29 2.37 -20.18 2.02
N ALA A 30 2.36 -18.87 1.77
CA ALA A 30 1.33 -18.23 0.95
C ALA A 30 1.63 -18.37 -0.55
N THR A 31 0.59 -18.47 -1.36
CA THR A 31 0.66 -18.26 -2.82
C THR A 31 0.52 -16.77 -3.10
N VAL A 32 1.60 -16.14 -3.61
CA VAL A 32 1.62 -14.69 -3.82
C VAL A 32 1.63 -14.37 -5.31
N ILE A 33 0.56 -13.70 -5.75
CA ILE A 33 0.44 -13.11 -7.09
C ILE A 33 0.86 -11.65 -6.96
N VAL A 34 1.90 -11.24 -7.69
CA VAL A 34 2.41 -9.87 -7.62
C VAL A 34 2.08 -9.08 -8.86
N THR A 35 1.94 -7.75 -8.72
CA THR A 35 1.84 -6.88 -9.89
C THR A 35 3.06 -5.98 -10.00
N GLY A 36 3.39 -5.60 -11.24
CA GLY A 36 4.47 -4.68 -11.56
C GLY A 36 4.30 -4.06 -12.94
N ARG A 37 5.05 -2.98 -13.24
CA ARG A 37 4.97 -2.30 -14.55
C ARG A 37 6.31 -2.23 -15.29
N THR A 38 7.42 -2.43 -14.61
CA THR A 38 8.77 -2.33 -15.20
C THR A 38 9.20 -3.69 -15.73
N PRO A 39 9.44 -3.86 -17.04
CA PRO A 39 9.73 -5.16 -17.66
C PRO A 39 10.84 -5.94 -16.97
N GLU A 40 11.98 -5.29 -16.67
CA GLU A 40 13.15 -5.95 -16.05
C GLU A 40 12.82 -6.51 -14.65
N ARG A 41 11.98 -5.77 -13.87
CA ARG A 41 11.55 -6.22 -12.54
C ARG A 41 10.51 -7.32 -12.60
N ILE A 42 9.66 -7.30 -13.63
CA ILE A 42 8.68 -8.35 -13.91
C ILE A 42 9.43 -9.65 -14.19
N GLU A 43 10.42 -9.63 -15.08
CA GLU A 43 11.21 -10.82 -15.42
C GLU A 43 12.02 -11.33 -14.21
N ALA A 44 12.60 -10.44 -13.43
CA ALA A 44 13.28 -10.83 -12.19
C ALA A 44 12.32 -11.50 -11.19
N ALA A 45 11.11 -10.99 -11.03
CA ALA A 45 10.11 -11.60 -10.16
C ALA A 45 9.61 -12.96 -10.69
N LYS A 46 9.40 -13.10 -12.00
CA LYS A 46 9.08 -14.40 -12.62
C LYS A 46 10.21 -15.41 -12.40
N SER A 47 11.47 -15.00 -12.60
CA SER A 47 12.65 -15.85 -12.35
C SER A 47 12.77 -16.26 -10.88
N ALA A 48 12.26 -15.46 -9.94
CA ALA A 48 12.15 -15.81 -8.53
C ALA A 48 10.92 -16.69 -8.21
N GLY A 49 10.19 -17.14 -9.23
CA GLY A 49 9.06 -18.06 -9.12
C GLY A 49 7.78 -17.41 -8.60
N TYR A 50 7.53 -16.14 -8.92
CA TYR A 50 6.24 -15.49 -8.69
C TYR A 50 5.35 -15.54 -9.94
N GLU A 51 4.05 -15.66 -9.74
CA GLU A 51 3.08 -15.28 -10.74
C GLU A 51 3.02 -13.75 -10.80
N VAL A 52 3.27 -13.17 -11.98
CA VAL A 52 3.38 -11.72 -12.15
C VAL A 52 2.37 -11.22 -13.17
N ILE A 53 1.52 -10.28 -12.76
CA ILE A 53 0.60 -9.56 -13.64
C ILE A 53 1.25 -8.22 -14.00
N ALA A 54 1.55 -8.03 -15.29
CA ALA A 54 2.05 -6.75 -15.79
C ALA A 54 0.91 -5.74 -15.86
N ALA A 55 0.97 -4.68 -15.04
CA ALA A 55 -0.08 -3.66 -15.00
C ALA A 55 0.46 -2.32 -14.49
N ASP A 56 0.02 -1.23 -15.12
CA ASP A 56 0.23 0.14 -14.63
C ASP A 56 -1.05 0.63 -13.94
N LEU A 57 -1.00 0.72 -12.63
CA LEU A 57 -2.11 1.16 -11.78
C LEU A 57 -2.43 2.66 -11.90
N SER A 58 -1.63 3.43 -12.62
CA SER A 58 -1.97 4.82 -12.96
C SER A 58 -3.01 4.93 -14.09
N SER A 59 -3.49 3.79 -14.60
CA SER A 59 -4.51 3.72 -15.65
C SER A 59 -5.64 2.75 -15.28
N LYS A 60 -6.86 3.04 -15.79
CA LYS A 60 -7.99 2.11 -15.68
C LYS A 60 -7.68 0.76 -16.33
N ALA A 61 -7.01 0.77 -17.49
CA ALA A 61 -6.65 -0.44 -18.21
C ALA A 61 -5.77 -1.38 -17.38
N GLY A 62 -4.84 -0.84 -16.58
CA GLY A 62 -4.02 -1.64 -15.68
C GLY A 62 -4.83 -2.30 -14.56
N VAL A 63 -5.82 -1.60 -14.00
CA VAL A 63 -6.74 -2.19 -13.03
C VAL A 63 -7.59 -3.28 -13.67
N ASP A 64 -8.18 -3.02 -14.83
CA ASP A 64 -9.01 -3.98 -15.57
C ASP A 64 -8.21 -5.25 -15.93
N ALA A 65 -6.94 -5.10 -16.32
CA ALA A 65 -6.04 -6.23 -16.60
C ALA A 65 -5.81 -7.11 -15.37
N ILE A 66 -5.62 -6.52 -14.18
CA ILE A 66 -5.49 -7.27 -12.94
C ILE A 66 -6.77 -8.02 -12.63
N LEU A 67 -7.92 -7.34 -12.64
CA LEU A 67 -9.22 -7.96 -12.34
C LEU A 67 -9.54 -9.10 -13.31
N ALA A 68 -9.23 -8.95 -14.61
CA ALA A 68 -9.39 -10.01 -15.60
C ALA A 68 -8.47 -11.21 -15.34
N ALA A 69 -7.22 -10.97 -14.95
CA ALA A 69 -6.25 -12.03 -14.69
C ALA A 69 -6.58 -12.87 -13.44
N VAL A 70 -7.28 -12.30 -12.46
CA VAL A 70 -7.63 -12.99 -11.21
C VAL A 70 -9.12 -13.34 -11.11
N LYS A 71 -9.88 -13.19 -12.18
CA LYS A 71 -11.35 -13.32 -12.16
C LYS A 71 -11.82 -14.71 -11.66
N ASP A 72 -11.08 -15.77 -11.98
CA ASP A 72 -11.40 -17.16 -11.61
C ASP A 72 -10.48 -17.68 -10.47
N ARG A 73 -9.91 -16.77 -9.69
CA ARG A 73 -8.98 -17.09 -8.60
C ARG A 73 -9.61 -16.83 -7.24
N ASP A 74 -9.40 -17.76 -6.34
CA ASP A 74 -9.79 -17.65 -4.95
C ASP A 74 -8.81 -16.75 -4.18
N ILE A 75 -9.00 -15.44 -4.25
CA ILE A 75 -8.17 -14.48 -3.54
C ILE A 75 -8.65 -14.36 -2.09
N ASP A 76 -7.78 -14.68 -1.14
CA ASP A 76 -8.04 -14.53 0.30
C ASP A 76 -7.61 -13.17 0.83
N ILE A 77 -6.50 -12.62 0.31
CA ILE A 77 -5.94 -11.36 0.78
C ILE A 77 -5.63 -10.44 -0.41
N LEU A 78 -6.17 -9.22 -0.38
CA LEU A 78 -5.75 -8.14 -1.27
C LEU A 78 -4.83 -7.18 -0.52
N ILE A 79 -3.61 -6.97 -1.03
CA ILE A 79 -2.67 -5.99 -0.47
C ILE A 79 -2.45 -4.86 -1.48
N ASN A 80 -3.06 -3.72 -1.23
CA ASN A 80 -2.85 -2.48 -1.96
C ASN A 80 -1.59 -1.77 -1.44
N ASN A 81 -0.43 -2.14 -2.01
CA ASN A 81 0.88 -1.60 -1.63
C ASN A 81 1.47 -0.69 -2.71
N ALA A 82 1.13 -0.87 -3.97
CA ALA A 82 1.64 -0.02 -5.04
C ALA A 82 1.38 1.46 -4.77
N GLY A 83 2.33 2.31 -5.16
CA GLY A 83 2.18 3.75 -5.03
C GLY A 83 3.19 4.52 -5.86
N LEU A 84 2.82 5.75 -6.22
CA LEU A 84 3.63 6.73 -6.90
C LEU A 84 3.86 7.95 -5.98
N GLY A 85 5.06 8.52 -6.05
CA GLY A 85 5.34 9.82 -5.45
C GLY A 85 4.96 10.94 -6.42
N SER A 86 4.62 12.10 -5.87
CA SER A 86 4.48 13.35 -6.61
C SER A 86 4.98 14.46 -5.69
N ASP A 87 6.14 15.00 -6.02
CA ASP A 87 6.77 16.08 -5.26
C ASP A 87 6.84 17.32 -6.14
N HIS A 88 6.43 18.46 -5.60
CA HIS A 88 6.55 19.76 -6.24
C HIS A 88 6.52 20.90 -5.23
N ASP A 89 7.03 22.05 -5.63
CA ASP A 89 6.94 23.30 -4.89
C ASP A 89 6.44 24.39 -5.84
N PHE A 90 5.26 24.93 -5.58
CA PHE A 90 4.66 26.01 -6.40
C PHE A 90 5.49 27.29 -6.42
N ARG A 91 6.44 27.46 -5.49
CA ARG A 91 7.38 28.58 -5.50
C ARG A 91 8.47 28.44 -6.58
N GLU A 92 8.73 27.20 -7.02
CA GLU A 92 9.79 26.88 -7.98
C GLU A 92 9.23 26.62 -9.37
N ALA A 93 8.23 25.75 -9.48
CA ALA A 93 7.64 25.38 -10.76
C ALA A 93 6.20 24.89 -10.62
N MET A 94 5.41 25.00 -11.68
CA MET A 94 4.10 24.36 -11.77
C MET A 94 4.27 22.85 -11.96
N PRO A 95 3.53 22.02 -11.20
CA PRO A 95 3.55 20.58 -11.40
C PRO A 95 2.92 20.21 -12.74
N ASP A 96 3.38 19.09 -13.33
CA ASP A 96 2.68 18.46 -14.43
C ASP A 96 1.37 17.85 -13.94
N LEU A 97 0.24 18.28 -14.51
CA LEU A 97 -1.08 17.76 -14.16
C LEU A 97 -1.21 16.25 -14.43
N ALA A 98 -0.57 15.77 -15.50
CA ALA A 98 -0.58 14.34 -15.82
C ALA A 98 0.15 13.51 -14.74
N ASP A 99 1.22 14.02 -14.12
CA ASP A 99 1.90 13.37 -13.00
C ASP A 99 1.01 13.35 -11.75
N ASN A 100 0.29 14.42 -11.48
CA ASN A 100 -0.68 14.48 -10.39
C ASN A 100 -1.81 13.45 -10.60
N ASP A 101 -2.39 13.41 -11.80
CA ASP A 101 -3.47 12.48 -12.15
C ASP A 101 -2.99 11.03 -12.03
N ARG A 102 -1.78 10.72 -12.49
CA ARG A 102 -1.18 9.38 -12.31
C ARG A 102 -0.99 9.01 -10.84
N CYS A 103 -0.56 9.96 -10.01
CA CYS A 103 -0.41 9.74 -8.57
C CYS A 103 -1.77 9.45 -7.91
N ILE A 104 -2.81 10.23 -8.23
CA ILE A 104 -4.17 10.03 -7.73
C ILE A 104 -4.72 8.68 -8.19
N ALA A 105 -4.58 8.37 -9.48
CA ALA A 105 -5.05 7.12 -10.05
C ALA A 105 -4.41 5.90 -9.36
N ALA A 106 -3.07 5.88 -9.22
CA ALA A 106 -2.37 4.74 -8.65
C ALA A 106 -2.58 4.59 -7.13
N ASN A 107 -2.59 5.72 -6.38
CA ASN A 107 -2.58 5.67 -4.92
C ASN A 107 -3.97 5.64 -4.29
N LEU A 108 -5.00 6.10 -4.99
CA LEU A 108 -6.36 6.19 -4.46
C LEU A 108 -7.38 5.44 -5.33
N ASN A 109 -7.48 5.75 -6.62
CA ASN A 109 -8.50 5.15 -7.47
C ASN A 109 -8.28 3.65 -7.67
N ALA A 110 -7.05 3.21 -7.95
CA ALA A 110 -6.73 1.82 -8.19
C ALA A 110 -7.05 0.92 -6.97
N PRO A 111 -6.62 1.25 -5.71
CA PRO A 111 -7.06 0.52 -4.53
C PRO A 111 -8.57 0.40 -4.41
N ILE A 112 -9.32 1.49 -4.61
CA ILE A 112 -10.79 1.50 -4.54
C ILE A 112 -11.40 0.58 -5.60
N HIS A 113 -10.92 0.67 -6.84
CA HIS A 113 -11.41 -0.15 -7.95
C HIS A 113 -11.09 -1.64 -7.77
N LEU A 114 -9.88 -1.99 -7.30
CA LEU A 114 -9.51 -3.38 -7.00
C LEU A 114 -10.37 -3.95 -5.86
N ILE A 115 -10.58 -3.19 -4.79
CA ILE A 115 -11.47 -3.60 -3.70
C ILE A 115 -12.89 -3.84 -4.22
N THR A 116 -13.40 -2.91 -5.04
CA THR A 116 -14.75 -3.03 -5.60
C THR A 116 -14.87 -4.25 -6.51
N GLY A 117 -13.91 -4.46 -7.42
CA GLY A 117 -13.92 -5.58 -8.37
C GLY A 117 -13.73 -6.94 -7.71
N LEU A 118 -12.94 -7.01 -6.63
CA LEU A 118 -12.67 -8.26 -5.89
C LEU A 118 -13.67 -8.51 -4.76
N MET A 119 -14.56 -7.58 -4.44
CA MET A 119 -15.50 -7.74 -3.33
C MET A 119 -16.34 -9.02 -3.40
N PRO A 120 -16.88 -9.45 -4.58
CA PRO A 120 -17.60 -10.72 -4.68
C PRO A 120 -16.75 -11.93 -4.29
N VAL A 121 -15.47 -11.97 -4.74
CA VAL A 121 -14.54 -13.06 -4.44
C VAL A 121 -14.20 -13.07 -2.95
N LEU A 122 -13.83 -11.91 -2.37
CA LEU A 122 -13.48 -11.80 -0.95
C LEU A 122 -14.66 -12.17 -0.04
N ARG A 123 -15.90 -11.82 -0.43
CA ARG A 123 -17.11 -12.20 0.32
C ARG A 123 -17.40 -13.70 0.30
N ALA A 124 -16.97 -14.40 -0.73
CA ALA A 124 -17.14 -15.85 -0.83
C ALA A 124 -16.11 -16.64 0.01
N ARG A 125 -15.07 -15.98 0.53
CA ARG A 125 -14.07 -16.64 1.36
C ARG A 125 -14.56 -16.81 2.79
N PRO A 126 -14.24 -17.95 3.48
CA PRO A 126 -14.55 -18.14 4.89
C PRO A 126 -13.83 -17.13 5.79
N GLU A 127 -12.70 -16.62 5.35
CA GLU A 127 -11.90 -15.58 5.98
C GLU A 127 -11.12 -14.82 4.91
N ALA A 128 -11.27 -13.50 4.83
CA ALA A 128 -10.57 -12.67 3.87
C ALA A 128 -9.97 -11.41 4.52
N MET A 129 -8.99 -10.79 3.84
CA MET A 129 -8.41 -9.54 4.33
C MET A 129 -8.15 -8.55 3.18
N ILE A 130 -8.41 -7.28 3.46
CA ILE A 130 -8.00 -6.14 2.64
C ILE A 130 -6.95 -5.36 3.42
N VAL A 131 -5.75 -5.21 2.85
CA VAL A 131 -4.65 -4.44 3.42
C VAL A 131 -4.40 -3.21 2.56
N ASN A 132 -4.57 -2.03 3.13
CA ASN A 132 -4.26 -0.77 2.44
C ASN A 132 -2.99 -0.15 3.03
N VAL A 133 -1.93 -0.07 2.22
CA VAL A 133 -0.67 0.59 2.62
C VAL A 133 -0.79 2.09 2.34
N THR A 134 -1.07 2.84 3.40
CA THR A 134 -1.15 4.30 3.38
C THR A 134 0.24 4.93 3.65
N SER A 135 0.42 5.72 4.66
CA SER A 135 1.68 6.36 5.06
C SER A 135 1.51 7.09 6.40
N GLY A 136 2.58 7.32 7.13
CA GLY A 136 2.58 8.33 8.20
C GLY A 136 2.16 9.72 7.70
N LEU A 137 2.39 10.02 6.42
CA LEU A 137 1.93 11.26 5.78
C LEU A 137 0.40 11.35 5.58
N ALA A 138 -0.34 10.27 5.79
CA ALA A 138 -1.79 10.29 5.86
C ALA A 138 -2.30 10.87 7.21
N ILE A 139 -1.45 10.90 8.24
CA ILE A 139 -1.74 11.47 9.56
C ILE A 139 -1.44 12.97 9.57
N ALA A 140 -0.23 13.33 9.13
CA ALA A 140 0.22 14.71 9.05
C ALA A 140 1.02 14.93 7.77
N PRO A 141 0.62 15.88 6.90
CA PRO A 141 1.24 16.06 5.59
C PRO A 141 2.60 16.75 5.69
N ARG A 142 3.44 16.54 4.65
CA ARG A 142 4.62 17.35 4.35
C ARG A 142 4.35 18.32 3.20
N SER A 143 5.01 19.46 3.19
CA SER A 143 4.82 20.50 2.17
C SER A 143 5.27 20.07 0.76
N GLY A 144 6.39 19.35 0.66
CA GLY A 144 6.97 18.96 -0.63
C GLY A 144 6.25 17.86 -1.41
N GLY A 145 5.14 17.31 -0.89
CA GLY A 145 4.39 16.25 -1.58
C GLY A 145 2.88 16.32 -1.33
N PRO A 146 2.23 17.47 -1.64
CA PRO A 146 0.83 17.67 -1.25
C PRO A 146 -0.12 16.67 -1.91
N ILE A 147 0.09 16.32 -3.19
CA ILE A 147 -0.76 15.34 -3.90
C ILE A 147 -0.58 13.94 -3.29
N TYR A 148 0.66 13.52 -3.07
CA TYR A 148 0.91 12.23 -2.42
C TYR A 148 0.23 12.16 -1.04
N CYS A 149 0.41 13.19 -0.21
CA CYS A 149 -0.23 13.25 1.13
C CYS A 149 -1.75 13.21 1.03
N ALA A 150 -2.34 13.95 0.08
CA ALA A 150 -3.79 13.95 -0.16
C ALA A 150 -4.30 12.55 -0.55
N THR A 151 -3.60 11.84 -1.45
CA THR A 151 -3.99 10.48 -1.85
C THR A 151 -3.93 9.51 -0.68
N LYS A 152 -2.90 9.59 0.15
CA LYS A 152 -2.74 8.70 1.32
C LYS A 152 -3.73 9.03 2.45
N ALA A 153 -4.06 10.29 2.66
CA ALA A 153 -5.11 10.72 3.57
C ALA A 153 -6.50 10.28 3.08
N GLY A 154 -6.77 10.40 1.77
CA GLY A 154 -8.00 9.91 1.15
C GLY A 154 -8.16 8.39 1.30
N LEU A 155 -7.08 7.62 1.03
CA LEU A 155 -7.10 6.16 1.19
C LEU A 155 -7.28 5.76 2.67
N ARG A 156 -6.69 6.50 3.63
CA ARG A 156 -6.92 6.31 5.06
C ARG A 156 -8.39 6.50 5.41
N SER A 157 -8.99 7.63 5.00
CA SER A 157 -10.40 7.92 5.24
C SER A 157 -11.32 6.83 4.64
N TYR A 158 -11.06 6.41 3.40
CA TYR A 158 -11.77 5.32 2.75
C TYR A 158 -11.63 4.00 3.54
N THR A 159 -10.41 3.67 3.99
CA THR A 159 -10.14 2.44 4.75
C THR A 159 -10.90 2.39 6.07
N MET A 160 -11.01 3.51 6.76
CA MET A 160 -11.77 3.62 8.02
C MET A 160 -13.26 3.38 7.78
N ALA A 161 -13.84 4.00 6.75
CA ALA A 161 -15.24 3.82 6.37
C ALA A 161 -15.52 2.38 5.92
N LEU A 162 -14.66 1.82 5.06
CA LEU A 162 -14.77 0.44 4.56
C LEU A 162 -14.73 -0.57 5.72
N ARG A 163 -13.83 -0.39 6.68
CA ARG A 163 -13.75 -1.24 7.88
C ARG A 163 -15.04 -1.24 8.66
N HIS A 164 -15.70 -0.09 8.79
CA HIS A 164 -16.98 -0.01 9.47
C HIS A 164 -18.09 -0.72 8.69
N GLN A 165 -18.12 -0.58 7.36
CA GLN A 165 -19.11 -1.26 6.51
C GLN A 165 -18.97 -2.79 6.56
N LEU A 166 -17.74 -3.30 6.68
CA LEU A 166 -17.46 -4.74 6.64
C LEU A 166 -17.35 -5.39 8.04
N ARG A 167 -17.63 -4.66 9.13
CA ARG A 167 -17.40 -5.13 10.52
C ARG A 167 -18.11 -6.43 10.89
N ASP A 168 -19.27 -6.69 10.27
CA ASP A 168 -20.11 -7.87 10.54
C ASP A 168 -19.95 -8.95 9.43
N THR A 169 -18.81 -8.93 8.71
CA THR A 169 -18.48 -9.89 7.66
C THR A 169 -17.20 -10.66 7.99
N ALA A 170 -16.90 -11.68 7.20
CA ALA A 170 -15.63 -12.42 7.28
C ALA A 170 -14.41 -11.66 6.71
N ILE A 171 -14.57 -10.40 6.27
CA ILE A 171 -13.52 -9.61 5.66
C ILE A 171 -12.89 -8.67 6.69
N HIS A 172 -11.64 -8.90 7.01
CA HIS A 172 -10.85 -8.01 7.86
C HIS A 172 -10.24 -6.85 7.04
N VAL A 173 -10.19 -5.64 7.59
CA VAL A 173 -9.60 -4.47 6.90
C VAL A 173 -8.48 -3.89 7.74
N LEU A 174 -7.24 -4.07 7.26
CA LEU A 174 -6.02 -3.56 7.88
C LEU A 174 -5.54 -2.30 7.14
N GLU A 175 -5.25 -1.25 7.89
CA GLU A 175 -4.48 -0.11 7.42
C GLU A 175 -3.03 -0.21 7.88
N VAL A 176 -2.07 -0.04 6.95
CA VAL A 176 -0.64 0.01 7.26
C VAL A 176 -0.12 1.41 7.02
N LEU A 177 0.56 1.99 8.01
CA LEU A 177 1.13 3.33 7.94
C LEU A 177 2.66 3.28 8.09
N PRO A 178 3.40 3.07 6.98
CA PRO A 178 4.86 3.07 7.01
C PRO A 178 5.44 4.47 7.26
N PRO A 179 6.63 4.55 7.87
CA PRO A 179 7.46 5.76 7.84
C PRO A 179 8.15 5.89 6.48
N VAL A 180 9.19 6.74 6.39
CA VAL A 180 10.09 6.72 5.22
C VAL A 180 10.91 5.42 5.24
N VAL A 181 10.70 4.59 4.23
CA VAL A 181 11.36 3.30 4.04
C VAL A 181 12.39 3.42 2.93
N GLU A 182 13.53 2.75 3.07
CA GLU A 182 14.59 2.74 2.06
C GLU A 182 14.14 1.99 0.80
N THR A 183 13.73 2.76 -0.20
CA THR A 183 13.22 2.28 -1.49
C THR A 183 13.58 3.27 -2.60
N LYS A 184 13.41 2.88 -3.86
CA LYS A 184 13.57 3.81 -4.98
C LYS A 184 12.59 4.99 -4.92
N LEU A 185 11.39 4.78 -4.40
CA LEU A 185 10.37 5.83 -4.23
C LEU A 185 10.84 6.96 -3.30
N THR A 186 11.69 6.64 -2.34
CA THR A 186 12.20 7.57 -1.33
C THR A 186 13.67 7.94 -1.57
N ALA A 187 14.23 7.61 -2.73
CA ALA A 187 15.59 8.01 -3.10
C ALA A 187 15.72 9.54 -3.03
N GLY A 188 16.78 10.04 -2.42
CA GLY A 188 16.99 11.48 -2.21
C GLY A 188 16.19 12.15 -1.09
N ARG A 189 15.29 11.42 -0.41
CA ARG A 189 14.43 11.95 0.68
C ARG A 189 14.73 11.29 2.02
N GLY A 190 14.37 11.93 3.14
CA GLY A 190 14.33 11.31 4.47
C GLY A 190 15.67 11.12 5.19
N GLY A 191 16.75 11.75 4.71
CA GLY A 191 18.04 11.75 5.40
C GLY A 191 18.61 10.35 5.64
N LYS A 192 19.39 10.19 6.74
CA LYS A 192 20.11 8.95 7.08
C LYS A 192 19.29 7.92 7.86
N SER A 193 18.06 8.24 8.28
CA SER A 193 17.25 7.36 9.17
C SER A 193 16.05 6.76 8.46
N LYS A 194 16.25 6.17 7.29
CA LYS A 194 15.20 5.40 6.61
C LYS A 194 15.11 4.01 7.24
N MET A 195 13.88 3.53 7.38
CA MET A 195 13.62 2.16 7.81
C MET A 195 14.01 1.17 6.70
N PRO A 196 14.72 0.08 6.98
CA PRO A 196 14.98 -0.97 5.99
C PRO A 196 13.66 -1.59 5.49
N ALA A 197 13.57 -1.84 4.16
CA ALA A 197 12.36 -2.44 3.58
C ALA A 197 12.03 -3.83 4.16
N PRO A 198 13.00 -4.73 4.45
CA PRO A 198 12.72 -6.02 5.08
C PRO A 198 12.11 -5.88 6.48
N GLU A 199 12.54 -4.91 7.28
CA GLU A 199 11.99 -4.65 8.61
C GLU A 199 10.56 -4.11 8.54
N CYS A 200 10.29 -3.21 7.59
CA CYS A 200 8.95 -2.73 7.31
C CYS A 200 8.02 -3.88 6.91
N ALA A 201 8.46 -4.74 6.00
CA ALA A 201 7.70 -5.90 5.56
C ALA A 201 7.38 -6.86 6.71
N ALA A 202 8.35 -7.12 7.62
CA ALA A 202 8.15 -7.98 8.78
C ALA A 202 7.04 -7.45 9.72
N GLN A 203 7.01 -6.14 9.97
CA GLN A 203 5.95 -5.54 10.80
C GLN A 203 4.59 -5.58 10.09
N ILE A 204 4.54 -5.54 8.75
CA ILE A 204 3.29 -5.71 7.98
C ILE A 204 2.79 -7.16 8.09
N VAL A 205 3.68 -8.15 7.93
CA VAL A 205 3.34 -9.57 8.07
C VAL A 205 2.79 -9.87 9.46
N ASP A 206 3.44 -9.38 10.51
CA ASP A 206 2.95 -9.50 11.89
C ASP A 206 1.56 -8.90 12.07
N ALA A 207 1.31 -7.72 11.50
CA ALA A 207 0.00 -7.07 11.55
C ALA A 207 -1.10 -7.87 10.82
N ILE A 208 -0.76 -8.54 9.71
CA ILE A 208 -1.67 -9.45 9.00
C ILE A 208 -1.99 -10.66 9.88
N GLU A 209 -0.97 -11.31 10.46
CA GLU A 209 -1.13 -12.52 11.27
C GLU A 209 -1.88 -12.27 12.58
N THR A 210 -1.72 -11.07 13.16
CA THR A 210 -2.43 -10.67 14.39
C THR A 210 -3.81 -10.05 14.15
N ASN A 211 -4.27 -9.97 12.90
CA ASN A 211 -5.53 -9.31 12.52
C ASN A 211 -5.63 -7.86 13.04
N ALA A 212 -4.52 -7.12 12.98
CA ALA A 212 -4.49 -5.74 13.42
C ALA A 212 -5.43 -4.86 12.57
N LYS A 213 -6.11 -3.90 13.20
CA LYS A 213 -6.93 -2.92 12.45
C LYS A 213 -6.07 -1.83 11.84
N GLU A 214 -5.00 -1.45 12.51
CA GLU A 214 -4.06 -0.40 12.11
C GLU A 214 -2.64 -0.83 12.52
N ALA A 215 -1.69 -0.75 11.60
CA ALA A 215 -0.29 -1.01 11.83
C ALA A 215 0.53 0.27 11.64
N ASN A 216 0.83 0.94 12.74
CA ASN A 216 1.75 2.07 12.75
C ASN A 216 3.18 1.53 12.75
N VAL A 217 3.85 1.52 11.58
CA VAL A 217 5.16 0.89 11.39
C VAL A 217 6.28 1.85 11.85
N GLY A 218 7.25 1.34 12.61
CA GLY A 218 8.43 2.09 13.02
C GLY A 218 8.11 3.43 13.69
N MET A 219 8.72 4.52 13.22
CA MET A 219 8.54 5.87 13.76
C MET A 219 7.11 6.42 13.63
N THR A 220 6.26 5.84 12.80
CA THR A 220 4.86 6.25 12.71
C THR A 220 4.10 5.98 14.01
N LYS A 221 4.55 5.02 14.85
CA LYS A 221 4.01 4.80 16.19
C LYS A 221 4.13 6.08 17.05
N LEU A 222 5.30 6.72 17.02
CA LEU A 222 5.53 7.97 17.76
C LEU A 222 4.71 9.12 17.17
N LEU A 223 4.66 9.25 15.83
CA LEU A 223 3.84 10.25 15.17
C LEU A 223 2.36 10.13 15.57
N ARG A 224 1.85 8.90 15.66
CA ARG A 224 0.47 8.63 16.08
C ARG A 224 0.19 9.06 17.51
N ILE A 225 1.15 8.85 18.43
CA ILE A 225 1.05 9.33 19.82
C ILE A 225 1.04 10.86 19.85
N VAL A 226 1.98 11.50 19.15
CA VAL A 226 2.05 12.97 19.09
C VAL A 226 0.76 13.55 18.51
N GLU A 227 0.23 12.96 17.44
CA GLU A 227 -1.03 13.40 16.82
C GLU A 227 -2.22 13.27 17.76
N SER A 228 -2.30 12.19 18.56
CA SER A 228 -3.40 11.98 19.51
C SER A 228 -3.39 12.98 20.67
N ILE A 229 -2.21 13.51 21.05
CA ILE A 229 -2.05 14.52 22.11
C ILE A 229 -2.23 15.93 21.53
N SER A 230 -1.58 16.21 20.39
CA SER A 230 -1.60 17.52 19.75
C SER A 230 -1.50 17.40 18.23
N PRO A 231 -2.62 17.37 17.50
CA PRO A 231 -2.61 17.38 16.04
C PRO A 231 -1.85 18.58 15.44
N ALA A 232 -1.87 19.72 16.14
CA ALA A 232 -1.13 20.91 15.72
C ALA A 232 0.39 20.70 15.78
N LEU A 233 0.89 20.03 16.83
CA LEU A 233 2.30 19.70 16.96
C LEU A 233 2.73 18.66 15.92
N ALA A 234 1.94 17.62 15.70
CA ALA A 234 2.21 16.64 14.66
C ALA A 234 2.34 17.30 13.29
N ARG A 235 1.41 18.18 12.93
CA ARG A 235 1.49 18.96 11.67
C ARG A 235 2.73 19.85 11.60
N LYS A 236 3.06 20.56 12.70
CA LYS A 236 4.25 21.44 12.76
C LYS A 236 5.55 20.65 12.54
N ILE A 237 5.65 19.44 13.08
CA ILE A 237 6.81 18.56 12.90
C ILE A 237 6.87 18.06 11.45
N MET A 238 5.76 17.58 10.89
CA MET A 238 5.75 16.88 9.61
C MET A 238 5.76 17.79 8.39
N ILE A 239 5.31 19.05 8.52
CA ILE A 239 5.15 19.94 7.36
C ILE A 239 6.48 20.27 6.67
N ASN A 240 7.58 20.27 7.41
CA ASN A 240 8.93 20.55 6.92
C ASN A 240 9.80 19.28 6.78
N TYR A 241 9.20 18.11 6.89
CA TYR A 241 9.88 16.81 6.86
C TYR A 241 10.36 16.38 5.46
#